data_b12a1b901e2c802d27663f743beb83b0
#
_entry.id   b12a1b901e2c802d27663f743beb83b0
#
_cell.length_a   1.000
_cell.length_b   1.000
_cell.length_c   1.000
_cell.angle_alpha   90.00
_cell.angle_beta   90.00
_cell.angle_gamma   90.00
#
_symmetry.space_group_name_H-M   'P 1'
#
loop_
_entity.id
_entity.type
_entity.pdbx_description
1 polymer ?
#
loop_
_entity_poly.entity_id
_entity_poly.type
_entity_poly.pdbx_seq_one_letter_code
_entity_poly.pdbx_strand_id
1 'polypeptide(L)'
;VEALSQAKDKTLSQLLCGAISQTMNITLRGDLGWKPENSGQHTRLAYVSNGGIILELFFISNMRELGIWKEKKWLVAKAIATIILKESQK
;
A
#
# COMPACT_ATOMS: atom_id res chain seq x y z
N VAL A 1 0.23 0.70 7.24
CA VAL A 1 0.07 0.67 5.78
C VAL A 1 -0.58 -0.65 5.35
N GLU A 2 -1.51 -0.55 4.45
CA GLU A 2 -2.17 -1.73 3.89
C GLU A 2 -2.60 -1.47 2.45
N ALA A 3 -2.84 -2.54 1.70
CA ALA A 3 -3.30 -2.46 0.32
C ALA A 3 -4.47 -3.41 0.12
N LEU A 4 -5.49 -2.94 -0.58
CA LEU A 4 -6.61 -3.77 -1.01
C LEU A 4 -6.46 -4.10 -2.49
N SER A 5 -6.54 -5.37 -2.82
CA SER A 5 -6.48 -5.82 -4.21
C SER A 5 -7.04 -7.21 -4.36
N GLN A 6 -7.22 -7.64 -5.60
CA GLN A 6 -7.52 -9.04 -5.90
C GLN A 6 -6.31 -9.92 -5.58
N ALA A 7 -6.55 -11.23 -5.43
CA ALA A 7 -5.48 -12.17 -5.09
C ALA A 7 -4.36 -12.18 -6.15
N LYS A 8 -4.66 -11.91 -7.41
CA LYS A 8 -3.65 -11.86 -8.47
C LYS A 8 -2.60 -10.78 -8.25
N ASP A 9 -2.95 -9.73 -7.49
CA ASP A 9 -2.06 -8.61 -7.21
C ASP A 9 -1.52 -8.65 -5.77
N LYS A 10 -1.67 -9.78 -5.08
CA LYS A 10 -1.24 -9.92 -3.68
C LYS A 10 0.24 -9.67 -3.51
N THR A 11 1.08 -10.27 -4.34
CA THR A 11 2.54 -10.14 -4.24
C THR A 11 2.96 -8.70 -4.46
N LEU A 12 2.44 -8.04 -5.48
CA LEU A 12 2.75 -6.64 -5.76
C LEU A 12 2.29 -5.74 -4.60
N SER A 13 1.09 -5.98 -4.07
CA SER A 13 0.58 -5.25 -2.92
C SER A 13 1.50 -5.38 -1.71
N GLN A 14 1.97 -6.59 -1.43
CA GLN A 14 2.89 -6.83 -0.31
C GLN A 14 4.24 -6.15 -0.52
N LEU A 15 4.76 -6.14 -1.74
CA LEU A 15 6.02 -5.46 -2.06
C LEU A 15 5.88 -3.95 -1.88
N LEU A 16 4.79 -3.36 -2.36
CA LEU A 16 4.53 -1.93 -2.20
C LEU A 16 4.40 -1.55 -0.74
N CYS A 17 3.62 -2.30 0.02
CA CYS A 17 3.43 -2.03 1.44
C CYS A 17 4.73 -2.20 2.22
N GLY A 18 5.54 -3.20 1.88
CA GLY A 18 6.85 -3.40 2.51
C GLY A 18 7.78 -2.23 2.28
N ALA A 19 7.84 -1.71 1.05
CA ALA A 19 8.67 -0.56 0.73
C ALA A 19 8.21 0.69 1.49
N ILE A 20 6.92 0.92 1.57
CA ILE A 20 6.35 2.07 2.30
C ILE A 20 6.62 1.93 3.80
N SER A 21 6.40 0.74 4.34
CA SER A 21 6.64 0.46 5.76
C SER A 21 8.09 0.74 6.14
N GLN A 22 9.04 0.31 5.32
CA GLN A 22 10.46 0.57 5.57
C GLN A 22 10.80 2.05 5.47
N THR A 23 10.29 2.72 4.44
CA THR A 23 10.58 4.14 4.22
C THR A 23 10.03 5.01 5.33
N MET A 24 8.82 4.75 5.78
CA MET A 24 8.17 5.55 6.82
C MET A 24 8.38 5.00 8.23
N ASN A 25 8.91 3.79 8.36
CA ASN A 25 9.05 3.09 9.64
C ASN A 25 7.69 2.96 10.35
N ILE A 26 6.71 2.47 9.63
CA ILE A 26 5.36 2.23 10.15
C ILE A 26 4.98 0.78 9.98
N THR A 27 4.01 0.33 10.77
CA THR A 27 3.61 -1.06 10.84
C THR A 27 2.84 -1.51 9.59
N LEU A 28 3.13 -2.73 9.14
CA LEU A 28 2.31 -3.41 8.15
C LEU A 28 1.04 -3.95 8.80
N ARG A 29 -0.06 -3.92 8.08
CA ARG A 29 -1.34 -4.47 8.54
C ARG A 29 -1.76 -5.62 7.62
N GLY A 30 -2.63 -6.50 8.15
CA GLY A 30 -3.10 -7.65 7.39
C GLY A 30 -1.98 -8.64 7.07
N ASP A 31 -2.06 -9.27 5.93
CA ASP A 31 -1.08 -10.25 5.45
C ASP A 31 0.07 -9.53 4.74
N LEU A 32 1.06 -9.10 5.51
CA LEU A 32 2.20 -8.29 5.03
C LEU A 32 1.73 -7.05 4.26
N GLY A 33 0.64 -6.45 4.73
CA GLY A 33 0.05 -5.27 4.12
C GLY A 33 -1.10 -5.56 3.15
N TRP A 34 -1.26 -6.79 2.69
CA TRP A 34 -2.32 -7.13 1.75
C TRP A 34 -3.62 -7.50 2.46
N LYS A 35 -4.73 -6.99 1.91
CA LYS A 35 -6.08 -7.41 2.28
C LYS A 35 -6.88 -7.70 1.00
N PRO A 36 -7.69 -8.76 1.00
CA PRO A 36 -8.54 -9.06 -0.16
C PRO A 36 -9.62 -7.98 -0.34
N GLU A 37 -10.12 -7.87 -1.56
CA GLU A 37 -11.09 -6.82 -1.93
C GLU A 37 -12.36 -6.81 -1.10
N ASN A 38 -12.77 -7.94 -0.52
CA ASN A 38 -14.00 -8.05 0.25
C ASN A 38 -13.79 -7.95 1.75
N SER A 39 -12.66 -7.38 2.18
CA SER A 39 -12.37 -7.26 3.61
C SER A 39 -12.72 -5.87 4.14
N GLY A 40 -13.10 -5.82 5.41
CA GLY A 40 -13.37 -4.57 6.09
C GLY A 40 -14.53 -3.78 5.50
N GLN A 41 -14.42 -2.47 5.59
CA GLN A 41 -15.45 -1.53 5.13
C GLN A 41 -15.37 -1.21 3.63
N HIS A 42 -14.34 -1.69 2.97
CA HIS A 42 -14.05 -1.35 1.58
C HIS A 42 -14.50 -2.43 0.61
N THR A 43 -15.58 -3.13 0.95
CA THR A 43 -16.15 -4.12 0.06
C THR A 43 -16.74 -3.45 -1.17
N ARG A 44 -16.64 -4.11 -2.32
CA ARG A 44 -17.28 -3.68 -3.57
C ARG A 44 -16.67 -2.40 -4.17
N LEU A 45 -15.41 -2.14 -3.91
CA LEU A 45 -14.77 -1.05 -4.59
C LEU A 45 -14.61 -1.41 -6.06
N ALA A 46 -15.26 -0.65 -6.94
CA ALA A 46 -15.22 -0.92 -8.38
C ALA A 46 -13.80 -0.95 -8.92
N TYR A 47 -12.93 -0.07 -8.41
CA TYR A 47 -11.55 -0.01 -8.84
C TYR A 47 -10.81 -1.33 -8.58
N VAL A 48 -10.98 -1.91 -7.39
CA VAL A 48 -10.35 -3.19 -7.03
C VAL A 48 -10.99 -4.33 -7.81
N SER A 49 -12.31 -4.33 -7.95
CA SER A 49 -13.03 -5.36 -8.71
C SER A 49 -12.59 -5.40 -10.17
N ASN A 50 -12.13 -4.28 -10.70
CA ASN A 50 -11.61 -4.17 -12.06
C ASN A 50 -10.10 -4.36 -12.15
N GLY A 51 -9.46 -4.84 -11.07
CA GLY A 51 -8.05 -5.19 -11.07
C GLY A 51 -7.11 -4.11 -10.55
N GLY A 52 -7.64 -3.08 -9.90
CA GLY A 52 -6.81 -2.03 -9.30
C GLY A 52 -6.30 -2.38 -7.92
N ILE A 53 -5.34 -1.62 -7.44
CA ILE A 53 -4.79 -1.71 -6.10
C ILE A 53 -5.03 -0.38 -5.38
N ILE A 54 -5.61 -0.45 -4.18
CA ILE A 54 -5.78 0.74 -3.35
C ILE A 54 -4.76 0.66 -2.20
N LEU A 55 -3.89 1.66 -2.14
CA LEU A 55 -2.88 1.76 -1.08
C LEU A 55 -3.38 2.71 0.01
N GLU A 56 -3.48 2.21 1.23
CA GLU A 56 -3.78 3.02 2.40
C GLU A 56 -2.48 3.23 3.19
N LEU A 57 -1.92 4.42 3.09
CA LEU A 57 -0.58 4.69 3.60
C LEU A 57 -0.56 4.82 5.12
N PHE A 58 -1.55 5.49 5.68
CA PHE A 58 -1.64 5.72 7.13
C PHE A 58 -3.02 6.28 7.47
N PHE A 59 -3.32 6.30 8.77
CA PHE A 59 -4.54 6.98 9.24
C PHE A 59 -4.24 8.45 9.48
N ILE A 60 -5.04 9.32 8.87
CA ILE A 60 -4.82 10.77 8.96
C ILE A 60 -4.95 11.29 10.40
N SER A 61 -5.69 10.56 11.24
CA SER A 61 -5.81 10.87 12.66
C SER A 61 -4.57 10.51 13.47
N ASN A 62 -3.62 9.77 12.89
CA ASN A 62 -2.37 9.43 13.56
C ASN A 62 -1.34 10.52 13.31
N MET A 63 -1.15 11.41 14.30
CA MET A 63 -0.27 12.57 14.15
C MET A 63 1.18 12.19 13.89
N ARG A 64 1.65 11.08 14.49
CA ARG A 64 3.01 10.60 14.25
C ARG A 64 3.20 10.21 12.79
N GLU A 65 2.30 9.42 12.25
CA GLU A 65 2.39 8.95 10.87
C GLU A 65 2.22 10.09 9.87
N LEU A 66 1.34 11.04 10.17
CA LEU A 66 1.18 12.22 9.33
C LEU A 66 2.46 13.06 9.27
N GLY A 67 3.12 13.24 10.41
CA GLY A 67 4.41 13.94 10.47
C GLY A 67 5.48 13.25 9.64
N ILE A 68 5.58 11.92 9.74
CA ILE A 68 6.50 11.12 8.95
C ILE A 68 6.21 11.29 7.46
N TRP A 69 4.94 11.24 7.08
CA TRP A 69 4.51 11.41 5.70
C TRP A 69 4.95 12.76 5.12
N LYS A 70 4.75 13.83 5.88
CA LYS A 70 5.15 15.17 5.44
C LYS A 70 6.64 15.28 5.16
N GLU A 71 7.46 14.58 5.96
CA GLU A 71 8.91 14.58 5.77
C GLU A 71 9.37 13.66 4.64
N LYS A 72 8.70 12.51 4.47
CA LYS A 72 9.21 11.43 3.62
C LYS A 72 8.36 11.14 2.38
N LYS A 73 7.37 11.97 2.09
CA LYS A 73 6.45 11.70 0.98
C LYS A 73 7.15 11.48 -0.36
N TRP A 74 8.23 12.19 -0.62
CA TRP A 74 8.99 12.04 -1.86
C TRP A 74 9.76 10.73 -1.91
N LEU A 75 10.28 10.30 -0.75
CA LEU A 75 10.94 9.00 -0.64
C LEU A 75 9.93 7.86 -0.81
N VAL A 76 8.74 8.01 -0.27
CA VAL A 76 7.66 7.04 -0.44
C VAL A 76 7.27 6.94 -1.92
N ALA A 77 7.08 8.08 -2.59
CA ALA A 77 6.76 8.09 -4.02
C ALA A 77 7.84 7.40 -4.85
N LYS A 78 9.11 7.65 -4.52
CA LYS A 78 10.24 7.01 -5.20
C LYS A 78 10.25 5.52 -4.97
N ALA A 79 9.99 5.07 -3.74
CA ALA A 79 9.96 3.65 -3.41
C ALA A 79 8.85 2.93 -4.17
N ILE A 80 7.66 3.53 -4.25
CA ILE A 80 6.53 2.97 -5.00
C ILE A 80 6.88 2.88 -6.50
N ALA A 81 7.42 3.95 -7.06
CA ALA A 81 7.80 3.98 -8.47
C ALA A 81 8.86 2.93 -8.80
N THR A 82 9.82 2.73 -7.90
CA THR A 82 10.88 1.73 -8.08
C THR A 82 10.29 0.32 -8.13
N ILE A 83 9.36 0.01 -7.24
CA ILE A 83 8.70 -1.31 -7.23
C ILE A 83 7.88 -1.51 -8.50
N ILE A 84 7.10 -0.52 -8.91
CA ILE A 84 6.26 -0.63 -10.10
C ILE A 84 7.12 -0.83 -11.35
N LEU A 85 8.18 -0.05 -11.50
CA LEU A 85 9.08 -0.16 -12.64
C LEU A 85 9.73 -1.54 -12.69
N LYS A 86 10.21 -2.02 -11.56
CA LYS A 86 10.87 -3.31 -11.44
C LYS A 86 9.93 -4.47 -11.82
N GLU A 87 8.69 -4.42 -11.32
CA GLU A 87 7.71 -5.47 -11.61
C GLU A 87 7.21 -5.41 -13.05
N SER A 88 7.17 -4.24 -13.66
CA SER A 88 6.74 -4.10 -15.06
C SER A 88 7.77 -4.63 -16.06
N GLN A 89 9.00 -4.85 -15.60
CA GLN A 89 10.08 -5.36 -16.45
C GLN A 89 10.19 -6.89 -16.45
N LYS A 90 9.34 -7.54 -15.68
CA LYS A 90 9.34 -9.01 -15.60
C LYS A 90 8.57 -9.66 -16.74
#